data_c5e43132f77204a9daa9a34f93f8846a
#
_entry.id   c5e43132f77204a9daa9a34f93f8846a
#
_cell.length_a   1.000
_cell.length_b   1.000
_cell.length_c   1.000
_cell.angle_alpha   90.00
_cell.angle_beta   90.00
_cell.angle_gamma   90.00
#
_symmetry.space_group_name_H-M   'P 1'
#
loop_
_entity.id
_entity.type
_entity.pdbx_description
1 polymer ?
#
loop_
_entity_poly.entity_id
_entity_poly.type
_entity_poly.pdbx_seq_one_letter_code
_entity_poly.pdbx_strand_id
1 'polypeptide(L)'
;MVQCFAPDCKHASESHTCRFFGFPSEKKKSEYLRWIKLLRRADKVPGLHSRVCSCHFRDGLKENGPEIFKRDEKTLFAPDDYSHKRAAKKSRKSTQETKETEEQIVQKYPENQSQQDSEEQPEIRKPVEQLVLEAELEKKTRELESYKERMAYVTNHYSASRLSEDVIRMETGLPTKEVFNIVVLYALRFKDSSNYYYGWCVNMISFEDQIFITLMKARQNYTNLHLAQLFSSSTATISNIVTTFTHVLHYILFHDIMTTMPTRFKNDTCAPSSFSQFSSCRVVIYCTDVEIATPKLMSHQSVTYSSYRGMNSFKVLIGVTPNAVITFVSELYPGSISDKAIVQKSGFLDQLSTGELVLADKGFLIQDIVPNGVSVNIPPFLNNGTFTESEARATKAIAKCRIHVERANARLKDYKILSFIPSYLRCHADILVQLCCALVNLQFPLIKEVTADTNFD
;
A
#
# COMPACT_ATOMS: atom_id res chain seq x y z
N MET A 1 -12.75 -33.63 -19.13
CA MET A 1 -12.95 -32.18 -19.32
C MET A 1 -11.80 -31.41 -18.68
N VAL A 2 -11.07 -30.61 -19.42
CA VAL A 2 -9.99 -29.75 -18.92
C VAL A 2 -10.50 -28.32 -18.87
N GLN A 3 -10.63 -27.76 -17.68
CA GLN A 3 -11.02 -26.36 -17.48
C GLN A 3 -9.78 -25.47 -17.34
N CYS A 4 -9.86 -24.22 -17.83
CA CYS A 4 -8.77 -23.28 -17.68
C CYS A 4 -8.48 -22.93 -16.20
N PHE A 5 -7.20 -22.96 -15.85
CA PHE A 5 -6.76 -22.68 -14.48
C PHE A 5 -6.68 -21.17 -14.17
N ALA A 6 -6.73 -20.31 -15.19
CA ALA A 6 -6.71 -18.86 -14.97
C ALA A 6 -7.95 -18.39 -14.18
N PRO A 7 -7.82 -17.43 -13.23
CA PRO A 7 -8.95 -16.87 -12.51
C PRO A 7 -9.95 -16.24 -13.49
N ASP A 8 -11.23 -16.34 -13.17
CA ASP A 8 -12.37 -15.80 -13.93
C ASP A 8 -12.52 -16.31 -15.38
N CYS A 9 -11.72 -17.31 -15.77
CA CYS A 9 -11.82 -17.94 -17.08
C CYS A 9 -12.72 -19.19 -17.03
N LYS A 10 -13.79 -19.19 -17.85
CA LYS A 10 -14.76 -20.29 -17.97
C LYS A 10 -14.49 -21.21 -19.15
N HIS A 11 -13.36 -21.06 -19.86
CA HIS A 11 -13.04 -21.90 -21.02
C HIS A 11 -12.75 -23.35 -20.61
N ALA A 12 -13.37 -24.28 -21.32
CA ALA A 12 -13.14 -25.72 -21.18
C ALA A 12 -12.83 -26.37 -22.53
N SER A 13 -12.11 -27.48 -22.53
CA SER A 13 -11.62 -28.15 -23.76
C SER A 13 -12.73 -28.63 -24.70
N GLU A 14 -13.93 -28.81 -24.19
CA GLU A 14 -15.09 -29.27 -24.97
C GLU A 14 -15.99 -28.15 -25.49
N SER A 15 -15.91 -26.97 -24.87
CA SER A 15 -16.78 -25.83 -25.17
C SER A 15 -16.09 -24.71 -25.93
N HIS A 16 -14.79 -24.75 -26.12
CA HIS A 16 -14.02 -23.70 -26.76
C HIS A 16 -12.89 -24.24 -27.63
N THR A 17 -12.63 -23.55 -28.75
CA THR A 17 -11.57 -23.88 -29.72
C THR A 17 -10.15 -23.49 -29.28
N CYS A 18 -9.98 -23.02 -28.05
CA CYS A 18 -8.66 -22.63 -27.50
C CYS A 18 -7.75 -23.83 -27.30
N ARG A 19 -6.45 -23.64 -27.53
CA ARG A 19 -5.42 -24.60 -27.10
C ARG A 19 -5.21 -24.47 -25.58
N PHE A 20 -4.88 -25.59 -24.91
CA PHE A 20 -4.65 -25.64 -23.48
C PHE A 20 -3.19 -26.02 -23.18
N PHE A 21 -2.45 -25.16 -22.53
CA PHE A 21 -1.03 -25.35 -22.18
C PHE A 21 -0.88 -25.83 -20.74
N GLY A 22 -0.08 -26.92 -20.57
CA GLY A 22 0.33 -27.36 -19.24
C GLY A 22 1.39 -26.45 -18.62
N PHE A 23 1.42 -26.40 -17.31
CA PHE A 23 2.46 -25.67 -16.58
C PHE A 23 3.86 -26.18 -16.95
N PRO A 24 4.89 -25.33 -16.89
CA PRO A 24 6.28 -25.74 -17.08
C PRO A 24 6.68 -26.84 -16.08
N SER A 25 7.52 -27.78 -16.51
CA SER A 25 7.99 -28.88 -15.63
C SER A 25 8.91 -28.36 -14.53
N GLU A 26 9.13 -29.16 -13.49
CA GLU A 26 10.04 -28.85 -12.37
C GLU A 26 11.46 -28.51 -12.81
N LYS A 27 11.92 -29.05 -13.96
CA LYS A 27 13.23 -28.70 -14.57
C LYS A 27 13.29 -27.22 -14.99
N LYS A 28 12.14 -26.55 -15.21
CA LYS A 28 12.00 -25.13 -15.54
C LYS A 28 11.38 -24.34 -14.38
N LYS A 29 11.88 -24.52 -13.18
CA LYS A 29 11.33 -23.93 -11.94
C LYS A 29 11.13 -22.41 -12.00
N SER A 30 12.02 -21.67 -12.65
CA SER A 30 11.91 -20.21 -12.80
C SER A 30 10.70 -19.80 -13.66
N GLU A 31 10.44 -20.54 -14.73
CA GLU A 31 9.30 -20.32 -15.62
C GLU A 31 7.98 -20.73 -14.96
N TYR A 32 7.98 -21.83 -14.22
CA TYR A 32 6.83 -22.28 -13.42
C TYR A 32 6.44 -21.21 -12.37
N LEU A 33 7.39 -20.69 -11.62
CA LEU A 33 7.15 -19.63 -10.63
C LEU A 33 6.69 -18.32 -11.28
N ARG A 34 7.19 -18.00 -12.48
CA ARG A 34 6.72 -16.86 -13.28
C ARG A 34 5.23 -17.02 -13.62
N TRP A 35 4.80 -18.20 -14.07
CA TRP A 35 3.39 -18.46 -14.40
C TRP A 35 2.49 -18.34 -13.18
N ILE A 36 2.88 -18.91 -12.02
CA ILE A 36 2.12 -18.76 -10.76
C ILE A 36 1.97 -17.29 -10.38
N LYS A 37 3.06 -16.52 -10.48
CA LYS A 37 3.05 -15.09 -10.18
C LYS A 37 2.13 -14.30 -11.12
N LEU A 38 2.11 -14.64 -12.40
CA LEU A 38 1.25 -13.99 -13.39
C LEU A 38 -0.24 -14.36 -13.20
N LEU A 39 -0.52 -15.61 -12.87
CA LEU A 39 -1.90 -16.07 -12.64
C LEU A 39 -2.54 -15.46 -11.37
N ARG A 40 -1.74 -15.13 -10.35
CA ARG A 40 -2.20 -14.51 -9.06
C ARG A 40 -3.41 -15.23 -8.46
N ARG A 41 -3.43 -16.57 -8.51
CA ARG A 41 -4.50 -17.38 -7.95
C ARG A 41 -4.16 -17.82 -6.54
N ALA A 42 -4.88 -17.29 -5.54
CA ALA A 42 -4.65 -17.61 -4.13
C ALA A 42 -5.46 -18.82 -3.61
N ASP A 43 -6.57 -19.16 -4.32
CA ASP A 43 -7.52 -20.19 -3.91
C ASP A 43 -7.10 -21.61 -4.28
N LYS A 44 -6.21 -21.80 -5.26
CA LYS A 44 -5.78 -23.11 -5.75
C LYS A 44 -4.33 -23.13 -6.19
N VAL A 45 -3.62 -24.19 -5.85
CA VAL A 45 -2.27 -24.49 -6.36
C VAL A 45 -2.41 -25.37 -7.62
N PRO A 46 -1.65 -25.10 -8.71
CA PRO A 46 -1.74 -25.90 -9.92
C PRO A 46 -1.21 -27.33 -9.67
N GLY A 47 -2.03 -28.32 -9.98
CA GLY A 47 -1.66 -29.73 -9.98
C GLY A 47 -1.11 -30.19 -11.34
N LEU A 48 -0.74 -31.47 -11.45
CA LEU A 48 -0.10 -32.07 -12.63
C LEU A 48 -0.93 -31.93 -13.92
N HIS A 49 -2.25 -31.86 -13.79
CA HIS A 49 -3.20 -31.78 -14.90
C HIS A 49 -3.73 -30.36 -15.12
N SER A 50 -3.29 -29.37 -14.34
CA SER A 50 -3.72 -27.98 -14.49
C SER A 50 -3.21 -27.41 -15.82
N ARG A 51 -4.09 -26.70 -16.54
CA ARG A 51 -3.79 -26.13 -17.85
C ARG A 51 -4.36 -24.71 -17.95
N VAL A 52 -3.70 -23.88 -18.76
CA VAL A 52 -4.15 -22.49 -19.04
C VAL A 52 -4.45 -22.40 -20.54
N CYS A 53 -5.59 -21.81 -20.92
CA CYS A 53 -5.97 -21.72 -22.35
C CYS A 53 -5.15 -20.63 -23.07
N SER A 54 -4.99 -20.79 -24.38
CA SER A 54 -4.18 -19.92 -25.24
C SER A 54 -4.63 -18.46 -25.24
N CYS A 55 -5.87 -18.16 -24.86
CA CYS A 55 -6.39 -16.79 -24.77
C CYS A 55 -5.66 -15.91 -23.74
N HIS A 56 -4.94 -16.52 -22.79
CA HIS A 56 -4.14 -15.79 -21.79
C HIS A 56 -2.69 -15.54 -22.25
N PHE A 57 -2.33 -15.94 -23.44
CA PHE A 57 -0.98 -15.82 -23.98
C PHE A 57 -0.95 -14.85 -25.15
N ARG A 58 0.02 -13.96 -25.17
CA ARG A 58 0.23 -13.06 -26.31
C ARG A 58 0.51 -13.89 -27.55
N ASP A 59 -0.18 -13.60 -28.64
CA ASP A 59 -0.14 -14.33 -29.93
C ASP A 59 -0.48 -15.84 -29.80
N GLY A 60 -1.08 -16.25 -28.68
CA GLY A 60 -1.40 -17.65 -28.41
C GLY A 60 -0.19 -18.57 -28.24
N LEU A 61 1.01 -18.01 -28.00
CA LEU A 61 2.28 -18.73 -27.89
C LEU A 61 2.64 -19.02 -26.42
N LYS A 62 2.90 -20.28 -26.11
CA LYS A 62 3.25 -20.73 -24.75
C LYS A 62 4.50 -20.05 -24.18
N GLU A 63 5.44 -19.69 -25.02
CA GLU A 63 6.73 -19.09 -24.65
C GLU A 63 6.59 -17.73 -24.00
N ASN A 64 5.54 -16.98 -24.33
CA ASN A 64 5.27 -15.65 -23.77
C ASN A 64 4.76 -15.72 -22.33
N GLY A 65 4.26 -16.88 -21.88
CA GLY A 65 3.60 -17.01 -20.58
C GLY A 65 2.17 -16.44 -20.56
N PRO A 66 1.37 -16.73 -19.52
CA PRO A 66 0.00 -16.23 -19.41
C PRO A 66 0.01 -14.78 -18.90
N GLU A 67 -0.16 -13.81 -19.80
CA GLU A 67 -0.07 -12.37 -19.53
C GLU A 67 -1.40 -11.63 -19.69
N ILE A 68 -2.39 -12.23 -20.39
CA ILE A 68 -3.66 -11.58 -20.74
C ILE A 68 -4.77 -12.06 -19.79
N PHE A 69 -5.30 -11.16 -18.96
CA PHE A 69 -6.40 -11.45 -18.04
C PHE A 69 -7.46 -10.35 -18.07
N LYS A 70 -8.73 -10.70 -17.83
CA LYS A 70 -9.84 -9.73 -17.76
C LYS A 70 -9.62 -8.63 -16.74
N ARG A 71 -8.94 -8.95 -15.62
CA ARG A 71 -8.56 -7.96 -14.60
C ARG A 71 -7.60 -6.89 -15.12
N ASP A 72 -6.80 -7.20 -16.15
CA ASP A 72 -5.79 -6.30 -16.70
C ASP A 72 -6.37 -5.41 -17.82
N GLU A 73 -7.56 -5.75 -18.35
CA GLU A 73 -8.30 -4.92 -19.33
C GLU A 73 -8.73 -3.57 -18.73
N LYS A 74 -8.88 -3.51 -17.39
CA LYS A 74 -9.22 -2.28 -16.66
C LYS A 74 -7.99 -1.50 -16.18
N THR A 75 -6.80 -2.06 -16.24
CA THR A 75 -5.57 -1.40 -15.81
C THR A 75 -4.90 -0.70 -17.00
N LEU A 76 -4.72 0.61 -16.88
CA LEU A 76 -4.07 1.47 -17.88
C LEU A 76 -2.59 1.13 -18.15
N PHE A 77 -2.00 0.26 -17.32
CA PHE A 77 -0.58 -0.07 -17.37
C PHE A 77 -0.37 -1.56 -17.11
N ALA A 78 0.15 -2.27 -18.11
CA ALA A 78 0.57 -3.65 -17.92
C ALA A 78 1.77 -3.74 -16.97
N PRO A 79 1.87 -4.80 -16.13
CA PRO A 79 2.93 -4.94 -15.11
C PRO A 79 4.37 -5.12 -15.64
N ASP A 80 4.62 -5.14 -16.95
CA ASP A 80 5.67 -5.99 -17.51
C ASP A 80 6.95 -5.37 -18.07
N ASP A 81 7.22 -4.08 -17.85
CA ASP A 81 8.50 -3.54 -18.37
C ASP A 81 9.70 -3.62 -17.42
N TYR A 82 9.51 -4.16 -16.21
CA TYR A 82 10.58 -4.15 -15.18
C TYR A 82 11.36 -5.46 -15.00
N SER A 83 10.87 -6.60 -15.49
CA SER A 83 11.51 -7.90 -15.23
C SER A 83 12.71 -8.21 -16.12
N HIS A 84 12.76 -7.67 -17.35
CA HIS A 84 13.83 -8.00 -18.31
C HIS A 84 15.16 -7.27 -18.11
N LYS A 85 15.22 -6.16 -17.37
CA LYS A 85 16.47 -5.41 -17.15
C LYS A 85 17.29 -5.86 -15.95
N ARG A 86 16.74 -6.66 -15.05
CA ARG A 86 17.48 -7.18 -13.87
C ARG A 86 18.26 -8.48 -14.12
N ALA A 87 17.88 -9.28 -15.12
CA ALA A 87 18.57 -10.54 -15.43
C ALA A 87 19.92 -10.33 -16.13
N ALA A 88 20.09 -9.26 -16.90
CA ALA A 88 21.32 -9.01 -17.67
C ALA A 88 22.48 -8.41 -16.85
N LYS A 89 22.24 -7.93 -15.62
CA LYS A 89 23.26 -7.28 -14.76
C LYS A 89 23.85 -8.19 -13.69
N LYS A 90 23.34 -9.41 -13.53
CA LYS A 90 23.82 -10.37 -12.49
C LYS A 90 24.85 -11.39 -12.98
N SER A 91 25.16 -11.46 -14.27
CA SER A 91 26.08 -12.48 -14.80
C SER A 91 27.53 -11.99 -15.02
N ARG A 92 27.90 -10.77 -14.58
CA ARG A 92 29.26 -10.22 -14.80
C ARG A 92 30.05 -9.83 -13.55
N LYS A 93 29.65 -10.28 -12.33
CA LYS A 93 30.37 -9.94 -11.09
C LYS A 93 30.60 -11.11 -10.12
N SER A 94 30.68 -12.34 -10.60
CA SER A 94 30.98 -13.49 -9.71
C SER A 94 32.10 -14.39 -10.22
N THR A 95 33.13 -13.82 -10.86
CA THR A 95 34.28 -14.64 -11.27
C THR A 95 35.61 -13.88 -11.16
N GLN A 96 35.82 -13.13 -10.08
CA GLN A 96 37.17 -12.55 -9.83
C GLN A 96 37.40 -12.10 -8.38
N GLU A 97 36.96 -12.84 -7.37
CA GLU A 97 37.42 -12.61 -5.99
C GLU A 97 37.31 -13.90 -5.17
N THR A 98 38.01 -14.94 -5.55
CA THR A 98 38.31 -16.08 -4.66
C THR A 98 39.53 -16.83 -5.20
N LYS A 99 40.69 -16.18 -5.21
CA LYS A 99 41.99 -16.84 -5.42
C LYS A 99 43.14 -15.93 -4.97
N GLU A 100 43.11 -15.40 -3.78
CA GLU A 100 44.27 -14.79 -3.13
C GLU A 100 43.99 -14.68 -1.63
N THR A 101 44.16 -15.74 -0.87
CA THR A 101 44.40 -15.72 0.59
C THR A 101 44.57 -17.13 1.15
N GLU A 102 45.44 -17.95 0.54
CA GLU A 102 45.88 -19.22 1.15
C GLU A 102 47.35 -19.49 0.92
N GLU A 103 48.19 -18.49 0.88
CA GLU A 103 49.67 -18.69 0.91
C GLU A 103 50.32 -17.48 1.55
N GLN A 104 50.38 -17.39 2.87
CA GLN A 104 51.39 -16.61 3.62
C GLN A 104 51.10 -16.65 5.13
N ILE A 105 51.20 -17.83 5.76
CA ILE A 105 51.54 -17.94 7.19
C ILE A 105 52.34 -19.25 7.38
N VAL A 106 53.54 -19.29 6.90
CA VAL A 106 54.59 -20.17 7.41
C VAL A 106 55.91 -19.41 7.20
N GLN A 107 56.47 -18.84 8.23
CA GLN A 107 57.88 -18.60 8.50
C GLN A 107 58.04 -17.40 9.45
N LYS A 108 58.35 -17.70 10.70
CA LYS A 108 59.46 -17.07 11.47
C LYS A 108 59.35 -17.44 12.94
N TYR A 109 60.08 -18.46 13.31
CA TYR A 109 60.67 -18.54 14.65
C TYR A 109 62.20 -18.44 14.45
N PRO A 110 62.93 -17.59 15.17
CA PRO A 110 64.32 -17.79 15.45
C PRO A 110 64.49 -18.38 16.86
N GLU A 111 65.21 -19.48 16.91
CA GLU A 111 65.87 -19.97 18.12
C GLU A 111 66.86 -18.90 18.63
N ASN A 112 66.88 -18.69 19.95
CA ASN A 112 68.20 -18.63 20.65
C ASN A 112 68.01 -18.75 22.17
N GLN A 113 68.88 -19.57 22.69
CA GLN A 113 69.13 -19.99 24.07
C GLN A 113 69.52 -18.84 25.00
N SER A 114 69.08 -18.92 26.24
CA SER A 114 69.93 -18.78 27.40
C SER A 114 69.25 -19.25 28.69
N GLN A 115 69.94 -20.16 29.36
CA GLN A 115 69.63 -20.71 30.67
C GLN A 115 69.58 -19.64 31.74
N GLN A 116 68.56 -19.72 32.63
CA GLN A 116 68.73 -19.38 34.05
C GLN A 116 67.70 -20.15 34.84
N ASP A 117 68.24 -20.94 35.80
CA ASP A 117 67.49 -21.69 36.83
C ASP A 117 66.62 -20.77 37.69
N SER A 118 65.36 -21.13 37.84
CA SER A 118 64.55 -20.68 38.96
C SER A 118 63.43 -21.71 39.23
N GLU A 119 63.37 -22.19 40.40
CA GLU A 119 62.55 -23.16 41.09
C GLU A 119 61.15 -23.40 40.51
N GLU A 120 60.92 -24.60 39.98
CA GLU A 120 59.60 -25.12 39.58
C GLU A 120 58.72 -25.38 40.85
N GLN A 121 57.71 -24.57 41.00
CA GLN A 121 56.53 -25.00 41.78
C GLN A 121 55.78 -26.05 40.94
N PRO A 122 55.24 -27.14 41.52
CA PRO A 122 54.55 -28.18 40.75
C PRO A 122 53.26 -27.62 40.19
N GLU A 123 53.19 -27.42 38.87
CA GLU A 123 51.97 -27.20 38.13
C GLU A 123 51.02 -28.36 38.40
N ILE A 124 49.94 -28.13 39.16
CA ILE A 124 48.83 -29.04 39.32
C ILE A 124 48.17 -29.16 37.91
N ARG A 125 48.52 -30.22 37.15
CA ARG A 125 47.87 -30.49 35.87
C ARG A 125 46.39 -30.72 36.16
N LYS A 126 45.53 -29.76 35.70
CA LYS A 126 44.06 -29.88 35.79
C LYS A 126 43.63 -31.15 35.07
N PRO A 127 42.67 -31.92 35.58
CA PRO A 127 42.12 -33.08 34.91
C PRO A 127 41.61 -32.70 33.51
N VAL A 128 41.81 -33.55 32.50
CA VAL A 128 41.40 -33.31 31.12
C VAL A 128 39.91 -32.93 31.03
N GLU A 129 39.06 -33.55 31.86
CA GLU A 129 37.65 -33.22 31.97
C GLU A 129 37.40 -31.78 32.38
N GLN A 130 38.21 -31.22 33.30
CA GLN A 130 38.09 -29.82 33.73
C GLN A 130 38.49 -28.85 32.58
N LEU A 131 39.49 -29.17 31.81
CA LEU A 131 39.89 -28.37 30.63
C LEU A 131 38.80 -28.38 29.54
N VAL A 132 38.14 -29.51 29.32
CA VAL A 132 37.03 -29.61 28.35
C VAL A 132 35.86 -28.77 28.83
N LEU A 133 35.49 -28.85 30.11
CA LEU A 133 34.41 -28.04 30.69
C LEU A 133 34.72 -26.53 30.65
N GLU A 134 35.95 -26.12 30.93
CA GLU A 134 36.40 -24.72 30.83
C GLU A 134 36.26 -24.23 29.37
N ALA A 135 36.69 -25.02 28.38
CA ALA A 135 36.54 -24.68 26.95
C ALA A 135 35.07 -24.60 26.49
N GLU A 136 34.20 -25.50 26.98
CA GLU A 136 32.76 -25.43 26.71
C GLU A 136 32.12 -24.21 27.38
N LEU A 137 32.50 -23.88 28.60
CA LEU A 137 32.04 -22.70 29.31
C LEU A 137 32.43 -21.43 28.59
N GLU A 138 33.70 -21.34 28.14
CA GLU A 138 34.17 -20.21 27.36
C GLU A 138 33.44 -20.03 26.03
N LYS A 139 33.17 -21.14 25.34
CA LYS A 139 32.36 -21.14 24.13
C LYS A 139 30.94 -20.63 24.40
N LYS A 140 30.28 -21.12 25.44
CA LYS A 140 28.95 -20.70 25.85
C LYS A 140 28.91 -19.25 26.28
N THR A 141 29.96 -18.75 26.97
CA THR A 141 30.08 -17.36 27.39
C THR A 141 30.19 -16.44 26.16
N ARG A 142 31.00 -16.80 25.16
CA ARG A 142 31.11 -16.06 23.89
C ARG A 142 29.78 -16.04 23.10
N GLU A 143 29.08 -17.18 23.06
CA GLU A 143 27.75 -17.25 22.47
C GLU A 143 26.78 -16.31 23.21
N LEU A 144 26.77 -16.30 24.53
CA LEU A 144 25.93 -15.44 25.36
C LEU A 144 26.26 -13.95 25.16
N GLU A 145 27.53 -13.58 25.07
CA GLU A 145 27.95 -12.21 24.78
C GLU A 145 27.48 -11.77 23.39
N SER A 146 27.63 -12.61 22.37
CA SER A 146 27.13 -12.36 21.05
C SER A 146 25.59 -12.19 21.02
N TYR A 147 24.85 -12.98 21.82
CA TYR A 147 23.42 -12.80 22.00
C TYR A 147 23.08 -11.50 22.74
N LYS A 148 23.84 -11.13 23.78
CA LYS A 148 23.67 -9.86 24.51
C LYS A 148 23.92 -8.65 23.60
N GLU A 149 24.97 -8.68 22.77
CA GLU A 149 25.25 -7.61 21.79
C GLU A 149 24.12 -7.50 20.76
N ARG A 150 23.63 -8.63 20.23
CA ARG A 150 22.46 -8.66 19.34
C ARG A 150 21.22 -8.12 20.02
N MET A 151 20.96 -8.49 21.27
CA MET A 151 19.84 -7.97 22.06
C MET A 151 20.00 -6.48 22.36
N ALA A 152 21.20 -6.01 22.73
CA ALA A 152 21.48 -4.59 22.92
C ALA A 152 21.26 -3.79 21.61
N TYR A 153 21.68 -4.34 20.47
CA TYR A 153 21.42 -3.78 19.15
C TYR A 153 19.90 -3.70 18.87
N VAL A 154 19.16 -4.78 19.11
CA VAL A 154 17.69 -4.82 18.97
C VAL A 154 17.00 -3.87 19.95
N THR A 155 17.56 -3.67 21.18
CA THR A 155 16.97 -2.77 22.17
C THR A 155 17.16 -1.28 21.87
N ASN A 156 18.10 -0.91 21.01
CA ASN A 156 18.33 0.49 20.59
C ASN A 156 17.63 0.86 19.28
N HIS A 157 16.77 -0.03 18.72
CA HIS A 157 16.09 0.25 17.47
C HIS A 157 14.91 1.22 17.63
N TYR A 158 14.72 2.02 16.59
CA TYR A 158 13.53 2.82 16.40
C TYR A 158 12.32 1.88 16.27
N SER A 159 11.41 1.92 17.25
CA SER A 159 10.27 1.01 17.35
C SER A 159 9.03 1.73 17.86
N ALA A 160 7.87 1.41 17.30
CA ALA A 160 6.58 1.98 17.69
C ALA A 160 6.28 1.81 19.17
N SER A 161 6.65 0.67 19.77
CA SER A 161 6.43 0.37 21.19
C SER A 161 7.11 1.36 22.13
N ARG A 162 8.24 1.96 21.72
CA ARG A 162 9.09 2.84 22.52
C ARG A 162 8.86 4.33 22.29
N LEU A 163 8.25 4.67 21.14
CA LEU A 163 8.04 6.06 20.77
C LEU A 163 6.90 6.69 21.57
N SER A 164 7.01 7.99 21.81
CA SER A 164 5.94 8.78 22.41
C SER A 164 4.75 8.91 21.46
N GLU A 165 3.58 9.22 22.00
CA GLU A 165 2.36 9.43 21.21
C GLU A 165 2.54 10.54 20.17
N ASP A 166 3.23 11.63 20.54
CA ASP A 166 3.49 12.73 19.61
C ASP A 166 4.31 12.30 18.39
N VAL A 167 5.30 11.43 18.59
CA VAL A 167 6.10 10.88 17.49
C VAL A 167 5.28 9.92 16.65
N ILE A 168 4.49 9.03 17.26
CA ILE A 168 3.57 8.14 16.53
C ILE A 168 2.61 8.97 15.67
N ARG A 169 2.01 10.01 16.23
CA ARG A 169 1.11 10.92 15.50
C ARG A 169 1.82 11.62 14.35
N MET A 170 3.02 12.14 14.58
CA MET A 170 3.82 12.81 13.54
C MET A 170 4.15 11.86 12.40
N GLU A 171 4.58 10.64 12.72
CA GLU A 171 5.07 9.67 11.74
C GLU A 171 3.96 8.96 10.97
N THR A 172 2.81 8.72 11.59
CA THR A 172 1.73 7.95 10.99
C THR A 172 0.53 8.80 10.57
N GLY A 173 0.34 9.96 11.18
CA GLY A 173 -0.86 10.78 11.05
C GLY A 173 -2.04 10.28 11.89
N LEU A 174 -1.90 9.17 12.63
CA LEU A 174 -2.93 8.69 13.55
C LEU A 174 -2.97 9.55 14.81
N PRO A 175 -4.16 9.81 15.40
CA PRO A 175 -4.32 10.81 16.44
C PRO A 175 -3.65 10.42 17.76
N THR A 176 -3.73 9.15 18.13
CA THR A 176 -3.21 8.61 19.41
C THR A 176 -2.52 7.28 19.19
N LYS A 177 -1.69 6.88 20.17
CA LYS A 177 -1.07 5.56 20.19
C LYS A 177 -2.12 4.44 20.34
N GLU A 178 -3.24 4.73 20.99
CA GLU A 178 -4.36 3.78 21.11
C GLU A 178 -4.98 3.46 19.76
N VAL A 179 -5.23 4.47 18.91
CA VAL A 179 -5.73 4.25 17.54
C VAL A 179 -4.72 3.45 16.71
N PHE A 180 -3.43 3.73 16.85
CA PHE A 180 -2.40 2.91 16.22
C PHE A 180 -2.47 1.46 16.69
N ASN A 181 -2.58 1.21 18.01
CA ASN A 181 -2.69 -0.13 18.58
C ASN A 181 -3.96 -0.86 18.10
N ILE A 182 -5.08 -0.15 17.93
CA ILE A 182 -6.31 -0.71 17.35
C ILE A 182 -6.06 -1.18 15.91
N VAL A 183 -5.39 -0.37 15.09
CA VAL A 183 -5.02 -0.76 13.72
C VAL A 183 -4.13 -2.01 13.72
N VAL A 184 -3.14 -2.08 14.61
CA VAL A 184 -2.28 -3.26 14.78
C VAL A 184 -3.11 -4.48 15.18
N LEU A 185 -4.01 -4.34 16.16
CA LEU A 185 -4.88 -5.42 16.64
C LEU A 185 -5.76 -5.99 15.50
N TYR A 186 -6.36 -5.11 14.70
CA TYR A 186 -7.15 -5.54 13.54
C TYR A 186 -6.31 -6.28 12.49
N ALA A 187 -5.08 -5.84 12.28
CA ALA A 187 -4.16 -6.49 11.34
C ALA A 187 -3.63 -7.83 11.86
N LEU A 188 -3.58 -8.06 13.19
CA LEU A 188 -3.08 -9.31 13.80
C LEU A 188 -3.81 -10.56 13.30
N ARG A 189 -5.10 -10.46 12.91
CA ARG A 189 -5.86 -11.58 12.31
C ARG A 189 -5.23 -12.13 11.03
N PHE A 190 -4.37 -11.35 10.38
CA PHE A 190 -3.65 -11.76 9.18
C PHE A 190 -2.21 -12.20 9.43
N LYS A 191 -1.72 -12.16 10.68
CA LYS A 191 -0.32 -12.44 11.02
C LYS A 191 0.16 -13.81 10.50
N ASP A 192 -0.63 -14.85 10.76
CA ASP A 192 -0.25 -16.23 10.42
C ASP A 192 -0.62 -16.61 8.97
N SER A 193 -1.53 -15.85 8.34
CA SER A 193 -1.99 -16.07 6.97
C SER A 193 -1.36 -15.14 5.94
N SER A 194 -0.53 -14.19 6.37
CA SER A 194 0.06 -13.18 5.49
C SER A 194 1.07 -13.79 4.52
N ASN A 195 0.70 -13.87 3.26
CA ASN A 195 1.65 -14.12 2.19
C ASN A 195 2.32 -12.80 1.80
N TYR A 196 3.58 -12.65 2.17
CA TYR A 196 4.34 -11.47 1.77
C TYR A 196 4.43 -11.34 0.26
N TYR A 197 4.29 -10.11 -0.24
CA TYR A 197 4.17 -9.81 -1.67
C TYR A 197 5.30 -10.40 -2.52
N TYR A 198 6.54 -10.41 -1.99
CA TYR A 198 7.69 -11.00 -2.67
C TYR A 198 7.96 -12.46 -2.30
N GLY A 199 7.06 -13.11 -1.55
CA GLY A 199 7.08 -14.56 -1.27
C GLY A 199 8.04 -15.00 -0.17
N TRP A 200 8.57 -14.09 0.66
CA TRP A 200 9.42 -14.42 1.82
C TRP A 200 9.02 -13.61 3.05
N CYS A 201 8.94 -14.29 4.20
CA CYS A 201 8.53 -13.70 5.46
C CYS A 201 9.62 -12.83 6.09
N VAL A 202 9.22 -11.80 6.82
CA VAL A 202 10.12 -10.93 7.58
C VAL A 202 9.91 -11.18 9.07
N ASN A 203 10.87 -11.90 9.70
CA ASN A 203 10.78 -12.25 11.12
C ASN A 203 11.66 -11.37 12.02
N MET A 204 12.59 -10.61 11.45
CA MET A 204 13.54 -9.76 12.20
C MET A 204 12.94 -8.45 12.71
N ILE A 205 11.84 -8.01 12.11
CA ILE A 205 11.13 -6.80 12.48
C ILE A 205 9.77 -7.21 13.06
N SER A 206 9.40 -6.66 14.21
CA SER A 206 8.12 -6.98 14.87
C SER A 206 6.93 -6.70 13.95
N PHE A 207 5.84 -7.44 14.11
CA PHE A 207 4.63 -7.23 13.30
C PHE A 207 4.09 -5.79 13.44
N GLU A 208 4.14 -5.24 14.65
CA GLU A 208 3.80 -3.85 14.95
C GLU A 208 4.66 -2.87 14.17
N ASP A 209 5.99 -3.06 14.18
CA ASP A 209 6.92 -2.19 13.47
C ASP A 209 6.76 -2.29 11.94
N GLN A 210 6.36 -3.44 11.41
CA GLN A 210 6.09 -3.56 9.98
C GLN A 210 4.88 -2.71 9.56
N ILE A 211 3.83 -2.65 10.40
CA ILE A 211 2.70 -1.76 10.20
C ILE A 211 3.14 -0.30 10.34
N PHE A 212 3.93 0.00 11.38
CA PHE A 212 4.46 1.34 11.62
C PHE A 212 5.29 1.85 10.43
N ILE A 213 6.21 1.05 9.90
CA ILE A 213 6.99 1.35 8.68
C ILE A 213 6.08 1.71 7.51
N THR A 214 5.00 0.96 7.33
CA THR A 214 4.06 1.18 6.22
C THR A 214 3.30 2.49 6.38
N LEU A 215 2.86 2.80 7.59
CA LEU A 215 2.19 4.07 7.91
C LEU A 215 3.15 5.26 7.79
N MET A 216 4.40 5.13 8.25
CA MET A 216 5.46 6.13 8.04
C MET A 216 5.70 6.36 6.54
N LYS A 217 5.74 5.29 5.75
CA LYS A 217 5.86 5.40 4.29
C LYS A 217 4.70 6.16 3.68
N ALA A 218 3.46 5.88 4.08
CA ALA A 218 2.28 6.58 3.60
C ALA A 218 2.31 8.06 4.00
N ARG A 219 2.56 8.37 5.29
CA ARG A 219 2.48 9.74 5.84
C ARG A 219 3.64 10.61 5.40
N GLN A 220 4.88 10.14 5.55
CA GLN A 220 6.09 10.95 5.34
C GLN A 220 6.76 10.71 3.98
N ASN A 221 6.39 9.61 3.30
CA ASN A 221 7.00 9.19 2.04
C ASN A 221 8.53 9.02 2.10
N TYR A 222 9.05 8.59 3.25
CA TYR A 222 10.48 8.30 3.38
C TYR A 222 10.96 7.34 2.30
N THR A 223 12.20 7.51 1.86
CA THR A 223 12.82 6.55 0.94
C THR A 223 12.98 5.19 1.61
N ASN A 224 12.92 4.11 0.84
CA ASN A 224 13.16 2.77 1.40
C ASN A 224 14.55 2.64 2.02
N LEU A 225 15.53 3.42 1.53
CA LEU A 225 16.88 3.46 2.12
C LEU A 225 16.85 4.08 3.53
N HIS A 226 16.15 5.20 3.70
CA HIS A 226 16.00 5.85 5.00
C HIS A 226 15.32 4.92 6.02
N LEU A 227 14.20 4.30 5.64
CA LEU A 227 13.53 3.33 6.49
C LEU A 227 14.41 2.10 6.81
N ALA A 228 15.20 1.64 5.83
CA ALA A 228 16.14 0.54 6.03
C ALA A 228 17.21 0.88 7.08
N GLN A 229 17.70 2.11 7.10
CA GLN A 229 18.64 2.59 8.11
C GLN A 229 17.98 2.69 9.50
N LEU A 230 16.78 3.27 9.60
CA LEU A 230 16.06 3.42 10.88
C LEU A 230 15.77 2.06 11.54
N PHE A 231 15.39 1.06 10.73
CA PHE A 231 14.99 -0.27 11.22
C PHE A 231 16.09 -1.33 11.02
N SER A 232 17.34 -0.92 10.77
CA SER A 232 18.50 -1.78 10.58
C SER A 232 18.24 -2.99 9.67
N SER A 233 17.68 -2.70 8.50
CA SER A 233 17.20 -3.69 7.55
C SER A 233 17.67 -3.40 6.13
N SER A 234 17.38 -4.28 5.19
CA SER A 234 17.64 -4.05 3.77
C SER A 234 16.52 -3.27 3.10
N THR A 235 16.85 -2.50 2.05
CA THR A 235 15.83 -1.83 1.22
C THR A 235 14.84 -2.80 0.57
N ALA A 236 15.27 -4.03 0.30
CA ALA A 236 14.40 -5.09 -0.23
C ALA A 236 13.40 -5.57 0.83
N THR A 237 13.83 -5.71 2.09
CA THR A 237 12.98 -6.03 3.24
C THR A 237 11.92 -4.94 3.44
N ILE A 238 12.33 -3.67 3.46
CA ILE A 238 11.39 -2.54 3.58
C ILE A 238 10.38 -2.53 2.42
N SER A 239 10.84 -2.75 1.17
CA SER A 239 9.94 -2.83 0.02
C SER A 239 8.91 -3.95 0.17
N ASN A 240 9.33 -5.12 0.67
CA ASN A 240 8.43 -6.24 0.92
C ASN A 240 7.39 -5.91 2.01
N ILE A 241 7.83 -5.34 3.13
CA ILE A 241 6.96 -4.91 4.23
C ILE A 241 5.94 -3.89 3.71
N VAL A 242 6.40 -2.79 3.13
CA VAL A 242 5.52 -1.69 2.68
C VAL A 242 4.49 -2.20 1.67
N THR A 243 4.91 -3.00 0.69
CA THR A 243 3.96 -3.51 -0.31
C THR A 243 2.94 -4.46 0.33
N THR A 244 3.39 -5.39 1.17
CA THR A 244 2.51 -6.36 1.84
C THR A 244 1.50 -5.66 2.73
N PHE A 245 1.98 -4.82 3.64
CA PHE A 245 1.09 -4.19 4.61
C PHE A 245 0.25 -3.05 4.03
N THR A 246 0.63 -2.45 2.91
CA THR A 246 -0.28 -1.57 2.16
C THR A 246 -1.53 -2.35 1.72
N HIS A 247 -1.38 -3.56 1.22
CA HIS A 247 -2.53 -4.41 0.85
C HIS A 247 -3.34 -4.87 2.07
N VAL A 248 -2.68 -5.28 3.15
CA VAL A 248 -3.35 -5.70 4.39
C VAL A 248 -4.14 -4.54 4.99
N LEU A 249 -3.52 -3.38 5.16
CA LEU A 249 -4.16 -2.19 5.73
C LEU A 249 -5.31 -1.67 4.84
N HIS A 250 -5.13 -1.69 3.52
CA HIS A 250 -6.21 -1.36 2.60
C HIS A 250 -7.41 -2.29 2.78
N TYR A 251 -7.17 -3.59 2.89
CA TYR A 251 -8.25 -4.56 3.08
C TYR A 251 -9.01 -4.28 4.38
N ILE A 252 -8.33 -4.14 5.52
CA ILE A 252 -8.98 -3.97 6.82
C ILE A 252 -9.58 -2.58 7.05
N LEU A 253 -9.01 -1.52 6.50
CA LEU A 253 -9.45 -0.14 6.76
C LEU A 253 -10.35 0.43 5.67
N PHE A 254 -10.14 0.04 4.43
CA PHE A 254 -10.96 0.50 3.32
C PHE A 254 -12.03 -0.53 2.94
N HIS A 255 -11.62 -1.73 2.57
CA HIS A 255 -12.56 -2.73 2.06
C HIS A 255 -13.56 -3.21 3.13
N ASP A 256 -13.10 -3.48 4.37
CA ASP A 256 -14.01 -3.96 5.42
C ASP A 256 -14.90 -2.85 6.02
N ILE A 257 -14.43 -1.59 6.05
CA ILE A 257 -15.10 -0.50 6.78
C ILE A 257 -15.83 0.47 5.84
N MET A 258 -15.28 0.73 4.65
CA MET A 258 -15.77 1.78 3.74
C MET A 258 -16.56 1.24 2.54
N THR A 259 -17.18 0.06 2.63
CA THR A 259 -17.86 -0.60 1.52
C THR A 259 -19.15 0.08 1.08
N THR A 260 -19.83 0.78 1.98
CA THR A 260 -21.14 1.39 1.72
C THR A 260 -21.23 2.80 2.31
N MET A 261 -21.84 3.72 1.55
CA MET A 261 -22.15 5.04 2.10
C MET A 261 -23.23 4.92 3.20
N PRO A 262 -23.07 5.62 4.34
CA PRO A 262 -24.08 5.67 5.39
C PRO A 262 -25.43 6.14 4.84
N THR A 263 -26.54 5.68 5.40
CA THR A 263 -27.87 6.13 5.01
C THR A 263 -28.07 7.60 5.38
N ARG A 264 -28.98 8.29 4.68
CA ARG A 264 -29.36 9.68 5.01
C ARG A 264 -29.76 9.82 6.48
N PHE A 265 -30.57 8.88 6.99
CA PHE A 265 -31.01 8.88 8.39
C PHE A 265 -29.82 8.88 9.38
N LYS A 266 -28.80 8.08 9.10
CA LYS A 266 -27.57 8.06 9.91
C LYS A 266 -26.81 9.38 9.82
N ASN A 267 -26.83 10.07 8.68
CA ASN A 267 -26.18 11.37 8.53
C ASN A 267 -26.92 12.49 9.27
N ASP A 268 -28.26 12.44 9.31
CA ASP A 268 -29.10 13.45 9.97
C ASP A 268 -28.81 13.56 11.47
N THR A 269 -28.49 12.44 12.12
CA THR A 269 -28.14 12.42 13.56
C THR A 269 -26.82 13.11 13.90
N CYS A 270 -25.94 13.32 12.91
CA CYS A 270 -24.61 13.89 13.07
C CYS A 270 -24.34 15.08 12.15
N ALA A 271 -25.40 15.66 11.54
CA ALA A 271 -25.25 16.75 10.59
C ALA A 271 -24.90 18.07 11.33
N PRO A 272 -23.85 18.78 10.92
CA PRO A 272 -23.50 20.06 11.51
C PRO A 272 -24.49 21.16 11.10
N SER A 273 -24.57 22.23 11.89
CA SER A 273 -25.46 23.37 11.68
C SER A 273 -25.34 24.02 10.30
N SER A 274 -24.17 23.93 9.68
CA SER A 274 -23.91 24.39 8.31
C SER A 274 -24.80 23.72 7.24
N PHE A 275 -25.33 22.50 7.51
CA PHE A 275 -26.21 21.77 6.61
C PHE A 275 -27.70 21.95 6.90
N SER A 276 -28.11 22.84 7.82
CA SER A 276 -29.52 23.07 8.17
C SER A 276 -30.42 23.38 6.96
N GLN A 277 -29.89 24.05 5.94
CA GLN A 277 -30.59 24.35 4.68
C GLN A 277 -30.55 23.19 3.66
N PHE A 278 -29.78 22.16 3.92
CA PHE A 278 -29.54 21.01 3.06
C PHE A 278 -29.78 19.69 3.80
N SER A 279 -30.91 19.60 4.52
CA SER A 279 -31.25 18.43 5.35
C SER A 279 -31.33 17.10 4.57
N SER A 280 -31.58 17.16 3.24
CA SER A 280 -31.55 16.00 2.36
C SER A 280 -30.13 15.64 1.82
N CYS A 281 -29.10 16.36 2.24
CA CYS A 281 -27.76 16.15 1.75
C CYS A 281 -27.25 14.76 2.19
N ARG A 282 -26.99 13.91 1.18
CA ARG A 282 -26.38 12.60 1.38
C ARG A 282 -24.86 12.71 1.43
N VAL A 283 -24.30 13.44 0.48
CA VAL A 283 -22.87 13.46 0.21
C VAL A 283 -22.47 14.74 -0.51
N VAL A 284 -21.28 15.22 -0.22
CA VAL A 284 -20.61 16.29 -0.98
C VAL A 284 -19.48 15.64 -1.78
N ILE A 285 -19.47 15.83 -3.09
CA ILE A 285 -18.49 15.22 -3.99
C ILE A 285 -17.49 16.21 -4.54
N TYR A 286 -16.28 15.73 -4.78
CA TYR A 286 -15.22 16.47 -5.46
C TYR A 286 -14.26 15.51 -6.17
N CYS A 287 -13.55 16.03 -7.18
CA CYS A 287 -12.43 15.30 -7.79
C CYS A 287 -11.11 15.93 -7.32
N THR A 288 -10.13 15.07 -7.08
CA THR A 288 -8.76 15.50 -6.82
C THR A 288 -7.79 14.76 -7.73
N ASP A 289 -6.71 15.46 -8.10
CA ASP A 289 -5.64 14.90 -8.91
C ASP A 289 -4.47 14.49 -8.04
N VAL A 290 -3.88 13.35 -8.37
CA VAL A 290 -2.64 12.85 -7.78
C VAL A 290 -1.59 12.81 -8.88
N GLU A 291 -0.49 13.54 -8.71
CA GLU A 291 0.58 13.60 -9.70
C GLU A 291 1.28 12.25 -9.85
N ILE A 292 1.60 11.89 -11.10
CA ILE A 292 2.29 10.65 -11.42
C ILE A 292 3.55 10.93 -12.25
N ALA A 293 4.52 10.03 -12.13
CA ALA A 293 5.65 10.05 -13.06
C ALA A 293 5.15 9.96 -14.51
N THR A 294 5.65 10.85 -15.36
CA THR A 294 5.28 10.89 -16.79
C THR A 294 5.46 9.52 -17.44
N PRO A 295 4.42 8.95 -18.03
CA PRO A 295 4.52 7.68 -18.74
C PRO A 295 5.51 7.74 -19.90
N LYS A 296 6.18 6.63 -20.23
CA LYS A 296 7.12 6.59 -21.35
C LYS A 296 6.43 6.61 -22.71
N LEU A 297 5.24 6.02 -22.81
CA LEU A 297 4.47 5.95 -24.06
C LEU A 297 3.67 7.23 -24.26
N MET A 298 3.78 7.85 -25.43
CA MET A 298 3.07 9.09 -25.80
C MET A 298 1.55 8.95 -25.66
N SER A 299 0.99 7.80 -26.03
CA SER A 299 -0.44 7.51 -25.85
C SER A 299 -0.88 7.56 -24.38
N HIS A 300 -0.05 7.07 -23.46
CA HIS A 300 -0.32 7.14 -22.05
C HIS A 300 -0.10 8.55 -21.47
N GLN A 301 0.87 9.31 -22.01
CA GLN A 301 1.08 10.69 -21.62
C GLN A 301 -0.16 11.54 -21.95
N SER A 302 -0.68 11.45 -23.18
CA SER A 302 -1.85 12.23 -23.60
C SER A 302 -3.10 11.91 -22.77
N VAL A 303 -3.32 10.64 -22.46
CA VAL A 303 -4.49 10.20 -21.65
C VAL A 303 -4.36 10.60 -20.19
N THR A 304 -3.16 10.59 -19.60
CA THR A 304 -2.96 10.96 -18.20
C THR A 304 -2.71 12.45 -17.98
N TYR A 305 -2.52 13.23 -19.05
CA TYR A 305 -2.27 14.66 -18.92
C TYR A 305 -3.54 15.44 -18.54
N SER A 306 -3.52 16.04 -17.36
CA SER A 306 -4.55 16.97 -16.90
C SER A 306 -4.26 18.37 -17.41
N SER A 307 -5.02 18.85 -18.40
CA SER A 307 -4.86 20.20 -18.95
C SER A 307 -5.13 21.27 -17.90
N TYR A 308 -6.00 20.98 -16.92
CA TYR A 308 -6.31 21.87 -15.80
C TYR A 308 -5.13 22.03 -14.85
N ARG A 309 -4.37 20.96 -14.59
CA ARG A 309 -3.22 20.96 -13.66
C ARG A 309 -1.89 21.16 -14.37
N GLY A 310 -1.82 21.00 -15.69
CA GLY A 310 -0.58 21.10 -16.45
C GLY A 310 0.41 19.96 -16.21
N MET A 311 -0.05 18.80 -15.74
CA MET A 311 0.80 17.67 -15.37
C MET A 311 0.12 16.32 -15.68
N ASN A 312 0.92 15.25 -15.72
CA ASN A 312 0.37 13.89 -15.77
C ASN A 312 -0.14 13.50 -14.39
N SER A 313 -1.39 13.12 -14.29
CA SER A 313 -2.06 12.79 -13.04
C SER A 313 -3.02 11.61 -13.18
N PHE A 314 -3.36 11.02 -12.05
CA PHE A 314 -4.58 10.28 -11.88
C PHE A 314 -5.60 11.13 -11.16
N LYS A 315 -6.87 10.99 -11.54
CA LYS A 315 -7.99 11.67 -10.94
C LYS A 315 -8.87 10.69 -10.18
N VAL A 316 -9.34 11.07 -9.00
CA VAL A 316 -10.21 10.28 -8.13
C VAL A 316 -11.43 11.09 -7.72
N LEU A 317 -12.62 10.46 -7.73
CA LEU A 317 -13.83 11.01 -7.16
C LEU A 317 -13.92 10.62 -5.69
N ILE A 318 -14.11 11.60 -4.83
CA ILE A 318 -14.26 11.43 -3.38
C ILE A 318 -15.61 11.98 -2.94
N GLY A 319 -16.33 11.20 -2.16
CA GLY A 319 -17.58 11.59 -1.52
C GLY A 319 -17.41 11.71 -0.01
N VAL A 320 -17.84 12.84 0.54
CA VAL A 320 -17.73 13.18 1.96
C VAL A 320 -19.12 13.45 2.51
N THR A 321 -19.50 12.81 3.59
CA THR A 321 -20.77 13.05 4.28
C THR A 321 -20.78 14.42 4.99
N PRO A 322 -21.95 14.97 5.36
CA PRO A 322 -22.06 16.25 6.06
C PRO A 322 -21.18 16.36 7.32
N ASN A 323 -21.00 15.28 8.06
CA ASN A 323 -20.11 15.21 9.23
C ASN A 323 -18.62 15.07 8.88
N ALA A 324 -18.27 15.29 7.62
CA ALA A 324 -16.90 15.32 7.09
C ALA A 324 -16.16 13.97 7.10
N VAL A 325 -16.88 12.86 7.09
CA VAL A 325 -16.29 11.51 6.90
C VAL A 325 -16.24 11.18 5.42
N ILE A 326 -15.10 10.71 4.93
CA ILE A 326 -14.94 10.19 3.56
C ILE A 326 -15.67 8.83 3.49
N THR A 327 -16.70 8.73 2.65
CA THR A 327 -17.55 7.53 2.57
C THR A 327 -17.59 6.91 1.18
N PHE A 328 -17.07 7.62 0.19
CA PHE A 328 -16.93 7.11 -1.17
C PHE A 328 -15.59 7.51 -1.75
N VAL A 329 -14.90 6.56 -2.36
CA VAL A 329 -13.65 6.77 -3.09
C VAL A 329 -13.67 5.89 -4.33
N SER A 330 -13.61 6.49 -5.51
CA SER A 330 -13.56 5.75 -6.77
C SER A 330 -12.22 5.04 -6.98
N GLU A 331 -12.17 4.20 -8.01
CA GLU A 331 -10.90 3.83 -8.64
C GLU A 331 -10.26 5.09 -9.25
N LEU A 332 -8.95 5.02 -9.54
CA LEU A 332 -8.23 6.09 -10.21
C LEU A 332 -8.50 6.10 -11.71
N TYR A 333 -8.75 7.28 -12.23
CA TYR A 333 -8.96 7.52 -13.65
C TYR A 333 -7.83 8.39 -14.21
N PRO A 334 -7.58 8.32 -15.53
CA PRO A 334 -6.59 9.20 -16.15
C PRO A 334 -6.92 10.68 -15.97
N GLY A 335 -5.90 11.52 -15.80
CA GLY A 335 -6.08 12.96 -15.51
C GLY A 335 -6.86 13.75 -16.56
N SER A 336 -6.93 13.28 -17.82
CA SER A 336 -7.70 13.93 -18.89
C SER A 336 -9.22 13.70 -18.78
N ILE A 337 -9.69 12.77 -17.95
CA ILE A 337 -11.11 12.43 -17.84
C ILE A 337 -11.93 13.59 -17.26
N SER A 338 -13.15 13.80 -17.75
CA SER A 338 -14.07 14.79 -17.18
C SER A 338 -14.69 14.28 -15.86
N ASP A 339 -15.03 15.21 -14.96
CA ASP A 339 -15.67 14.88 -13.68
C ASP A 339 -17.00 14.13 -13.88
N LYS A 340 -17.79 14.53 -14.88
CA LYS A 340 -19.02 13.84 -15.28
C LYS A 340 -18.77 12.38 -15.66
N ALA A 341 -17.74 12.12 -16.48
CA ALA A 341 -17.42 10.77 -16.91
C ALA A 341 -16.92 9.88 -15.74
N ILE A 342 -16.24 10.46 -14.74
CA ILE A 342 -15.89 9.71 -13.53
C ILE A 342 -17.13 9.33 -12.76
N VAL A 343 -18.06 10.26 -12.54
CA VAL A 343 -19.33 10.00 -11.84
C VAL A 343 -20.10 8.86 -12.52
N GLN A 344 -20.16 8.85 -13.86
CA GLN A 344 -20.84 7.78 -14.61
C GLN A 344 -20.20 6.41 -14.46
N LYS A 345 -18.85 6.35 -14.35
CA LYS A 345 -18.10 5.08 -14.41
C LYS A 345 -17.74 4.52 -13.03
N SER A 346 -17.81 5.34 -11.97
CA SER A 346 -17.27 4.99 -10.65
C SER A 346 -18.20 4.10 -9.80
N GLY A 347 -19.42 3.82 -10.25
CA GLY A 347 -20.44 3.16 -9.42
C GLY A 347 -21.03 4.06 -8.32
N PHE A 348 -20.71 5.36 -8.35
CA PHE A 348 -21.24 6.33 -7.39
C PHE A 348 -22.77 6.46 -7.48
N LEU A 349 -23.30 6.48 -8.70
CA LEU A 349 -24.73 6.67 -8.93
C LEU A 349 -25.56 5.52 -8.38
N ASP A 350 -25.02 4.31 -8.33
CA ASP A 350 -25.71 3.10 -7.84
C ASP A 350 -25.93 3.14 -6.32
N GLN A 351 -25.24 4.03 -5.60
CA GLN A 351 -25.37 4.19 -4.15
C GLN A 351 -26.38 5.29 -3.74
N LEU A 352 -26.95 6.00 -4.72
CA LEU A 352 -27.89 7.09 -4.47
C LEU A 352 -29.34 6.61 -4.52
N SER A 353 -30.18 7.17 -3.63
CA SER A 353 -31.59 6.86 -3.52
C SER A 353 -32.48 8.09 -3.75
N THR A 354 -33.74 7.87 -4.17
CA THR A 354 -34.73 8.95 -4.37
C THR A 354 -34.89 9.83 -3.12
N GLY A 355 -34.91 11.15 -3.33
CA GLY A 355 -35.07 12.14 -2.26
C GLY A 355 -33.75 12.59 -1.65
N GLU A 356 -32.60 12.07 -2.13
CA GLU A 356 -31.27 12.48 -1.68
C GLU A 356 -30.73 13.67 -2.47
N LEU A 357 -29.89 14.47 -1.81
CA LEU A 357 -29.21 15.62 -2.39
C LEU A 357 -27.70 15.34 -2.43
N VAL A 358 -27.10 15.60 -3.58
CA VAL A 358 -25.66 15.64 -3.80
C VAL A 358 -25.24 17.10 -3.90
N LEU A 359 -24.27 17.51 -3.08
CA LEU A 359 -23.58 18.80 -3.25
C LEU A 359 -22.29 18.57 -4.04
N ALA A 360 -22.03 19.44 -5.01
CA ALA A 360 -20.85 19.31 -5.85
C ALA A 360 -20.23 20.66 -6.21
N ASP A 361 -19.04 20.65 -6.77
CA ASP A 361 -18.42 21.85 -7.31
C ASP A 361 -19.06 22.26 -8.64
N LYS A 362 -18.82 23.50 -9.04
CA LYS A 362 -19.35 24.12 -10.27
C LYS A 362 -19.07 23.31 -11.55
N GLY A 363 -17.97 22.54 -11.57
CA GLY A 363 -17.60 21.68 -12.70
C GLY A 363 -18.44 20.42 -12.86
N PHE A 364 -19.25 20.05 -11.86
CA PHE A 364 -20.06 18.82 -11.88
C PHE A 364 -21.42 19.06 -12.53
N LEU A 365 -21.47 19.08 -13.86
CA LEU A 365 -22.71 19.13 -14.63
C LEU A 365 -23.26 17.72 -14.81
N ILE A 366 -23.88 17.17 -13.73
CA ILE A 366 -24.32 15.77 -13.64
C ILE A 366 -25.84 15.60 -13.48
N GLN A 367 -26.62 16.68 -13.57
CA GLN A 367 -28.07 16.68 -13.36
C GLN A 367 -28.80 15.72 -14.31
N ASP A 368 -28.27 15.50 -15.50
CA ASP A 368 -28.85 14.63 -16.55
C ASP A 368 -28.48 13.15 -16.41
N ILE A 369 -27.58 12.80 -15.47
CA ILE A 369 -27.10 11.42 -15.28
C ILE A 369 -27.45 10.84 -13.91
N VAL A 370 -27.89 11.68 -12.96
CA VAL A 370 -28.29 11.18 -11.63
C VAL A 370 -29.61 10.42 -11.70
N PRO A 371 -29.84 9.44 -10.81
CA PRO A 371 -31.11 8.70 -10.75
C PRO A 371 -32.29 9.62 -10.53
N ASN A 372 -33.49 9.19 -11.02
CA ASN A 372 -34.72 9.93 -10.84
C ASN A 372 -35.01 10.20 -9.35
N GLY A 373 -35.31 11.46 -9.04
CA GLY A 373 -35.62 11.89 -7.67
C GLY A 373 -34.37 12.22 -6.82
N VAL A 374 -33.17 12.13 -7.37
CA VAL A 374 -31.94 12.66 -6.75
C VAL A 374 -31.72 14.08 -7.23
N SER A 375 -31.43 14.99 -6.30
CA SER A 375 -31.13 16.39 -6.58
C SER A 375 -29.62 16.65 -6.56
N VAL A 376 -29.17 17.57 -7.40
CA VAL A 376 -27.78 18.01 -7.42
C VAL A 376 -27.72 19.53 -7.27
N ASN A 377 -27.05 20.00 -6.23
CA ASN A 377 -26.82 21.45 -6.05
C ASN A 377 -25.34 21.77 -6.32
N ILE A 378 -25.14 22.67 -7.24
CA ILE A 378 -23.84 23.28 -7.58
C ILE A 378 -23.94 24.79 -7.39
N PRO A 379 -22.83 25.49 -7.15
CA PRO A 379 -22.82 26.95 -7.14
C PRO A 379 -23.36 27.52 -8.46
N PRO A 380 -24.23 28.55 -8.43
CA PRO A 380 -24.78 29.14 -9.65
C PRO A 380 -23.69 29.71 -10.55
N PHE A 381 -23.99 29.72 -11.86
CA PHE A 381 -23.11 30.37 -12.85
C PHE A 381 -23.33 31.86 -12.86
N LEU A 382 -22.25 32.60 -13.08
CA LEU A 382 -22.32 34.06 -13.24
C LEU A 382 -22.81 34.39 -14.67
N ASN A 383 -24.10 34.59 -14.84
CA ASN A 383 -24.67 34.75 -16.18
C ASN A 383 -24.59 36.17 -16.73
N ASN A 384 -24.62 37.20 -15.86
CA ASN A 384 -24.70 38.62 -16.27
C ASN A 384 -23.59 39.49 -15.62
N GLY A 385 -22.46 38.91 -15.26
CA GLY A 385 -21.35 39.69 -14.62
C GLY A 385 -21.57 40.01 -13.14
N THR A 386 -22.79 39.85 -12.60
CA THR A 386 -23.13 40.08 -11.19
C THR A 386 -24.08 38.97 -10.70
N PHE A 387 -23.94 38.57 -9.44
CA PHE A 387 -24.93 37.68 -8.79
C PHE A 387 -26.13 38.48 -8.29
N THR A 388 -27.31 37.94 -8.43
CA THR A 388 -28.48 38.39 -7.69
C THR A 388 -28.26 38.09 -6.19
N GLU A 389 -29.02 38.76 -5.32
CA GLU A 389 -28.92 38.55 -3.88
C GLU A 389 -29.25 37.11 -3.48
N SER A 390 -30.21 36.47 -4.15
CA SER A 390 -30.58 35.09 -3.94
C SER A 390 -29.46 34.11 -4.37
N GLU A 391 -28.83 34.34 -5.51
CA GLU A 391 -27.69 33.55 -6.00
C GLU A 391 -26.47 33.71 -5.08
N ALA A 392 -26.23 34.92 -4.59
CA ALA A 392 -25.16 35.21 -3.63
C ALA A 392 -25.39 34.46 -2.30
N ARG A 393 -26.64 34.43 -1.79
CA ARG A 393 -27.02 33.68 -0.59
C ARG A 393 -26.85 32.17 -0.80
N ALA A 394 -27.32 31.63 -1.94
CA ALA A 394 -27.19 30.21 -2.29
C ALA A 394 -25.71 29.81 -2.41
N THR A 395 -24.89 30.62 -3.11
CA THR A 395 -23.45 30.39 -3.22
C THR A 395 -22.77 30.35 -1.86
N LYS A 396 -23.12 31.29 -0.96
CA LYS A 396 -22.56 31.35 0.40
C LYS A 396 -22.99 30.12 1.24
N ALA A 397 -24.22 29.65 1.11
CA ALA A 397 -24.70 28.47 1.81
C ALA A 397 -23.98 27.18 1.35
N ILE A 398 -23.86 26.97 0.04
CA ILE A 398 -23.11 25.83 -0.52
C ILE A 398 -21.62 25.89 -0.11
N ALA A 399 -21.01 27.07 -0.17
CA ALA A 399 -19.61 27.24 0.22
C ALA A 399 -19.34 26.87 1.69
N LYS A 400 -20.28 27.18 2.60
CA LYS A 400 -20.19 26.77 4.01
C LYS A 400 -20.19 25.25 4.17
N CYS A 401 -20.96 24.51 3.39
CA CYS A 401 -20.99 23.06 3.40
C CYS A 401 -19.71 22.47 2.78
N ARG A 402 -19.20 23.07 1.71
CA ARG A 402 -17.99 22.61 1.01
C ARG A 402 -16.71 22.73 1.81
N ILE A 403 -16.64 23.63 2.80
CA ILE A 403 -15.46 23.77 3.65
C ILE A 403 -15.06 22.44 4.31
N HIS A 404 -16.02 21.57 4.61
CA HIS A 404 -15.77 20.27 5.22
C HIS A 404 -15.05 19.31 4.27
N VAL A 405 -15.41 19.34 3.00
CA VAL A 405 -14.74 18.57 1.93
C VAL A 405 -13.32 19.08 1.71
N GLU A 406 -13.14 20.40 1.71
CA GLU A 406 -11.82 21.00 1.55
C GLU A 406 -10.87 20.64 2.69
N ARG A 407 -11.40 20.58 3.93
CA ARG A 407 -10.65 20.11 5.09
C ARG A 407 -10.28 18.62 4.98
N ALA A 408 -11.20 17.76 4.51
CA ALA A 408 -10.91 16.35 4.28
C ALA A 408 -9.82 16.19 3.21
N ASN A 409 -9.91 16.95 2.11
CA ASN A 409 -8.91 16.95 1.04
C ASN A 409 -7.53 17.46 1.53
N ALA A 410 -7.51 18.49 2.39
CA ALA A 410 -6.27 18.96 2.99
C ALA A 410 -5.59 17.86 3.82
N ARG A 411 -6.36 17.15 4.66
CA ARG A 411 -5.83 16.01 5.43
C ARG A 411 -5.34 14.86 4.53
N LEU A 412 -6.04 14.60 3.43
CA LEU A 412 -5.59 13.59 2.46
C LEU A 412 -4.23 13.96 1.86
N LYS A 413 -4.02 15.24 1.54
CA LYS A 413 -2.74 15.75 1.01
C LYS A 413 -1.60 15.74 2.02
N ASP A 414 -1.89 15.63 3.31
CA ASP A 414 -0.88 15.45 4.35
C ASP A 414 -0.17 14.08 4.24
N TYR A 415 -0.78 13.11 3.56
CA TYR A 415 -0.12 11.84 3.21
C TYR A 415 0.80 12.07 2.01
N LYS A 416 2.07 12.34 2.30
CA LYS A 416 3.09 12.75 1.30
C LYS A 416 3.34 11.71 0.20
N ILE A 417 2.95 10.46 0.41
CA ILE A 417 3.02 9.43 -0.64
C ILE A 417 2.14 9.77 -1.84
N LEU A 418 1.06 10.57 -1.63
CA LEU A 418 0.13 11.01 -2.67
C LEU A 418 0.60 12.29 -3.39
N SER A 419 1.66 12.96 -2.92
CA SER A 419 2.16 14.17 -3.59
C SER A 419 2.72 13.86 -4.98
N PHE A 420 3.35 12.69 -5.14
CA PHE A 420 3.89 12.22 -6.41
C PHE A 420 4.01 10.71 -6.40
N ILE A 421 3.37 10.03 -7.35
CA ILE A 421 3.44 8.57 -7.51
C ILE A 421 4.48 8.20 -8.57
N PRO A 422 5.63 7.63 -8.16
CA PRO A 422 6.65 7.17 -9.09
C PRO A 422 6.17 5.95 -9.88
N SER A 423 6.81 5.70 -11.03
CA SER A 423 6.42 4.63 -11.95
C SER A 423 6.34 3.23 -11.31
N TYR A 424 7.19 2.94 -10.33
CA TYR A 424 7.21 1.63 -9.65
C TYR A 424 6.05 1.42 -8.64
N LEU A 425 5.40 2.50 -8.17
CA LEU A 425 4.21 2.44 -7.29
C LEU A 425 2.90 2.56 -8.06
N ARG A 426 2.94 2.82 -9.37
CA ARG A 426 1.75 3.11 -10.18
C ARG A 426 0.71 1.97 -10.16
N CYS A 427 1.16 0.71 -10.12
CA CYS A 427 0.28 -0.45 -10.00
C CYS A 427 -0.41 -0.59 -8.65
N HIS A 428 0.00 0.16 -7.65
CA HIS A 428 -0.60 0.19 -6.30
C HIS A 428 -1.29 1.53 -6.01
N ALA A 429 -1.40 2.42 -7.01
CA ALA A 429 -1.88 3.77 -6.81
C ALA A 429 -3.31 3.82 -6.26
N ASP A 430 -4.23 2.99 -6.79
CA ASP A 430 -5.60 2.88 -6.28
C ASP A 430 -5.63 2.53 -4.79
N ILE A 431 -4.91 1.47 -4.44
CA ILE A 431 -4.82 0.96 -3.06
C ILE A 431 -4.23 2.03 -2.13
N LEU A 432 -3.22 2.77 -2.59
CA LEU A 432 -2.59 3.83 -1.79
C LEU A 432 -3.54 5.00 -1.54
N VAL A 433 -4.27 5.47 -2.56
CA VAL A 433 -5.24 6.55 -2.41
C VAL A 433 -6.38 6.14 -1.49
N GLN A 434 -6.96 4.97 -1.72
CA GLN A 434 -8.06 4.44 -0.91
C GLN A 434 -7.63 4.20 0.55
N LEU A 435 -6.44 3.65 0.78
CA LEU A 435 -5.86 3.50 2.12
C LEU A 435 -5.69 4.85 2.82
N CYS A 436 -5.13 5.86 2.12
CA CYS A 436 -4.96 7.19 2.72
C CYS A 436 -6.30 7.83 3.06
N CYS A 437 -7.34 7.65 2.24
CA CYS A 437 -8.71 8.10 2.55
C CYS A 437 -9.25 7.43 3.83
N ALA A 438 -9.06 6.12 3.97
CA ALA A 438 -9.44 5.41 5.18
C ALA A 438 -8.67 5.90 6.43
N LEU A 439 -7.37 6.15 6.30
CA LEU A 439 -6.53 6.69 7.37
C LEU A 439 -6.94 8.12 7.78
N VAL A 440 -7.44 8.94 6.85
CA VAL A 440 -8.02 10.27 7.17
C VAL A 440 -9.22 10.13 8.11
N ASN A 441 -10.07 9.12 7.92
CA ASN A 441 -11.22 8.87 8.78
C ASN A 441 -10.87 8.43 10.20
N LEU A 442 -9.67 7.90 10.41
CA LEU A 442 -9.16 7.54 11.74
C LEU A 442 -8.58 8.72 12.51
N GLN A 443 -8.45 9.89 11.90
CA GLN A 443 -7.95 11.10 12.58
C GLN A 443 -9.05 11.72 13.46
N PHE A 444 -8.66 12.70 14.27
CA PHE A 444 -9.64 13.48 15.06
C PHE A 444 -10.76 14.04 14.18
N PRO A 445 -12.01 14.10 14.67
CA PRO A 445 -13.12 14.65 13.93
C PRO A 445 -12.79 16.03 13.32
N LEU A 446 -13.19 16.24 12.07
CA LEU A 446 -12.98 17.50 11.37
C LEU A 446 -13.89 18.62 11.89
N ILE A 447 -15.00 18.25 12.52
CA ILE A 447 -16.06 19.12 13.01
C ILE A 447 -16.17 18.94 14.51
N LYS A 448 -15.92 20.00 15.28
CA LYS A 448 -16.00 19.97 16.75
C LYS A 448 -17.44 19.94 17.26
N GLU A 449 -18.42 20.43 16.49
CA GLU A 449 -19.84 20.46 16.88
C GLU A 449 -20.45 19.05 17.08
N VAL A 450 -19.90 18.05 16.39
CA VAL A 450 -20.35 16.65 16.49
C VAL A 450 -19.87 15.95 17.77
N THR A 451 -18.89 16.50 18.45
CA THR A 451 -18.29 15.91 19.66
C THR A 451 -18.93 16.40 20.97
N ALA A 452 -19.79 17.44 20.91
CA ALA A 452 -20.37 18.04 22.11
C ALA A 452 -21.52 17.22 22.75
N ASP A 453 -22.16 16.32 21.97
CA ASP A 453 -23.35 15.59 22.43
C ASP A 453 -23.10 14.11 22.81
N THR A 454 -21.87 13.67 22.90
CA THR A 454 -21.53 12.30 23.34
C THR A 454 -21.14 12.19 24.81
N ASN A 455 -21.76 12.95 25.69
CA ASN A 455 -21.87 12.57 27.08
C ASN A 455 -22.99 11.53 27.19
N PHE A 456 -22.65 10.27 26.96
CA PHE A 456 -23.46 9.16 27.40
C PHE A 456 -23.25 9.03 28.91
N ASP A 457 -24.24 9.44 29.69
CA ASP A 457 -24.42 9.05 31.11
C ASP A 457 -24.55 7.53 31.22
#